data_df9f8d38dbad0ed9a3a9b9a6baa78f4e
#
_entry.id   df9f8d38dbad0ed9a3a9b9a6baa78f4e
#
_cell.length_a   1.000
_cell.length_b   1.000
_cell.length_c   1.000
_cell.angle_alpha   90.00
_cell.angle_beta   90.00
_cell.angle_gamma   90.00
#
_symmetry.space_group_name_H-M   'P 1'
#
loop_
_entity.id
_entity.type
_entity.pdbx_description
1 polymer ?
#
loop_
_entity_poly.entity_id
_entity_poly.type
_entity_poly.pdbx_seq_one_letter_code
_entity_poly.pdbx_strand_id
1 'polypeptide(L)'
;MGRPRQPGCWLRSSHHLKNDVMHVIKNVKDMTAADIMAVVKDVTNYKLTIDDYLDLMAMWFRDVLMFKSTNDTNYLIFSDEISLIKSQAEVMSYEGIQDILNSIDKVKVRLKANVNFDLCIELLIMAMKEDM
;
A
#
# COMPACT_ATOMS: atom_id res chain seq x y z
N MET A 1 26.72 20.71 2.88
CA MET A 1 27.10 19.66 2.02
C MET A 1 26.47 18.33 2.44
N GLY A 2 25.80 17.83 1.55
CA GLY A 2 25.23 16.53 1.82
C GLY A 2 26.30 15.47 1.81
N ARG A 3 26.40 14.72 2.87
CA ARG A 3 27.18 13.52 2.82
C ARG A 3 26.52 12.52 1.91
N PRO A 4 27.32 11.67 1.26
CA PRO A 4 26.73 10.56 0.55
C PRO A 4 25.91 9.72 1.52
N ARG A 5 24.78 9.26 1.05
CA ARG A 5 23.91 8.41 1.85
C ARG A 5 24.62 7.08 2.09
N GLN A 6 24.69 6.67 3.33
CA GLN A 6 25.32 5.41 3.66
C GLN A 6 24.38 4.26 3.31
N PRO A 7 24.93 3.11 2.85
CA PRO A 7 24.08 1.96 2.49
C PRO A 7 23.15 1.51 3.62
N GLY A 8 23.63 1.53 4.85
CA GLY A 8 22.81 1.14 5.99
C GLY A 8 21.60 2.03 6.20
N CYS A 9 21.76 3.35 5.99
CA CYS A 9 20.65 4.30 6.11
C CYS A 9 19.62 4.08 5.02
N TRP A 10 20.09 3.82 3.81
CA TRP A 10 19.20 3.58 2.68
C TRP A 10 18.36 2.33 2.89
N LEU A 11 18.99 1.25 3.33
CA LEU A 11 18.30 -0.01 3.62
C LEU A 11 17.28 0.16 4.74
N ARG A 12 17.63 0.93 5.75
CA ARG A 12 16.73 1.21 6.86
C ARG A 12 15.50 1.96 6.40
N SER A 13 15.67 2.95 5.51
CA SER A 13 14.54 3.70 4.96
C SER A 13 13.60 2.80 4.18
N SER A 14 14.14 1.90 3.37
CA SER A 14 13.32 0.94 2.61
C SER A 14 12.57 0.00 3.54
N HIS A 15 13.21 -0.42 4.63
CA HIS A 15 12.60 -1.30 5.60
C HIS A 15 11.45 -0.60 6.34
N HIS A 16 11.63 0.68 6.71
CA HIS A 16 10.57 1.47 7.30
C HIS A 16 9.39 1.66 6.35
N LEU A 17 9.67 1.92 5.09
CA LEU A 17 8.64 2.06 4.08
C LEU A 17 7.77 0.81 4.01
N LYS A 18 8.39 -0.36 3.91
CA LYS A 18 7.68 -1.63 3.86
C LYS A 18 6.83 -1.83 5.11
N ASN A 19 7.39 -1.57 6.28
CA ASN A 19 6.67 -1.75 7.54
C ASN A 19 5.45 -0.84 7.62
N ASP A 20 5.58 0.41 7.20
CA ASP A 20 4.48 1.37 7.26
C ASP A 20 3.37 1.01 6.27
N VAL A 21 3.73 0.59 5.05
CA VAL A 21 2.75 0.12 4.08
C VAL A 21 2.02 -1.10 4.63
N MET A 22 2.75 -2.06 5.18
CA MET A 22 2.15 -3.27 5.74
C MET A 22 1.25 -2.97 6.93
N HIS A 23 1.62 -1.98 7.75
CA HIS A 23 0.78 -1.57 8.87
C HIS A 23 -0.59 -1.09 8.39
N VAL A 24 -0.62 -0.28 7.35
CA VAL A 24 -1.87 0.20 6.78
C VAL A 24 -2.69 -0.97 6.23
N ILE A 25 -2.06 -1.83 5.45
CA ILE A 25 -2.75 -2.97 4.82
C ILE A 25 -3.36 -3.90 5.88
N LYS A 26 -2.62 -4.16 6.95
CA LYS A 26 -3.08 -5.07 8.00
C LYS A 26 -4.23 -4.51 8.83
N ASN A 27 -4.32 -3.19 8.96
CA ASN A 27 -5.23 -2.55 9.90
C ASN A 27 -6.36 -1.74 9.28
N VAL A 28 -6.31 -1.48 7.97
CA VAL A 28 -7.23 -0.54 7.32
C VAL A 28 -8.70 -0.92 7.51
N LYS A 29 -9.01 -2.19 7.54
CA LYS A 29 -10.38 -2.66 7.68
C LYS A 29 -11.02 -2.18 8.99
N ASP A 30 -10.23 -2.11 10.04
CA ASP A 30 -10.69 -1.75 11.38
C ASP A 30 -10.43 -0.28 11.74
N MET A 31 -9.92 0.52 10.80
CA MET A 31 -9.61 1.92 11.05
C MET A 31 -10.86 2.77 11.21
N THR A 32 -10.84 3.62 12.23
CA THR A 32 -11.84 4.69 12.39
C THR A 32 -11.44 5.88 11.54
N ALA A 33 -12.34 6.88 11.45
CA ALA A 33 -12.02 8.13 10.75
C ALA A 33 -10.76 8.79 11.33
N ALA A 34 -10.62 8.78 12.65
CA ALA A 34 -9.43 9.35 13.31
C ALA A 34 -8.16 8.57 12.94
N ASP A 35 -8.25 7.26 12.85
CA ASP A 35 -7.13 6.42 12.44
C ASP A 35 -6.70 6.71 11.01
N ILE A 36 -7.67 6.90 10.11
CA ILE A 36 -7.39 7.25 8.71
C ILE A 36 -6.67 8.60 8.64
N MET A 37 -7.14 9.59 9.39
CA MET A 37 -6.49 10.90 9.43
C MET A 37 -5.05 10.80 9.91
N ALA A 38 -4.79 9.97 10.92
CA ALA A 38 -3.45 9.74 11.42
C ALA A 38 -2.55 9.09 10.35
N VAL A 39 -3.09 8.12 9.61
CA VAL A 39 -2.35 7.47 8.52
C VAL A 39 -2.02 8.48 7.41
N VAL A 40 -2.97 9.32 7.02
CA VAL A 40 -2.74 10.35 6.00
C VAL A 40 -1.58 11.24 6.42
N LYS A 41 -1.56 11.64 7.69
CA LYS A 41 -0.48 12.47 8.22
C LYS A 41 0.87 11.74 8.16
N ASP A 42 0.89 10.47 8.51
CA ASP A 42 2.12 9.66 8.46
C ASP A 42 2.61 9.48 7.03
N VAL A 43 1.71 9.28 6.07
CA VAL A 43 2.07 9.12 4.66
C VAL A 43 2.71 10.38 4.10
N THR A 44 2.42 11.54 4.68
CA THR A 44 3.06 12.80 4.29
C THR A 44 4.59 12.71 4.40
N ASN A 45 5.09 11.90 5.33
CA ASN A 45 6.54 11.69 5.46
C ASN A 45 7.16 11.04 4.22
N TYR A 46 6.35 10.42 3.39
CA TYR A 46 6.79 9.76 2.16
C TYR A 46 6.44 10.56 0.91
N LYS A 47 6.12 11.84 1.06
CA LYS A 47 5.66 12.67 -0.07
C LYS A 47 6.64 12.67 -1.24
N LEU A 48 7.94 12.72 -0.96
CA LEU A 48 8.97 12.71 -1.99
C LEU A 48 9.19 11.33 -2.62
N THR A 49 8.83 10.28 -1.91
CA THR A 49 8.98 8.89 -2.37
C THR A 49 7.62 8.19 -2.47
N ILE A 50 6.58 8.98 -2.72
CA ILE A 50 5.22 8.45 -2.70
C ILE A 50 5.00 7.36 -3.76
N ASP A 51 5.70 7.44 -4.89
CA ASP A 51 5.59 6.41 -5.91
C ASP A 51 6.04 5.05 -5.37
N ASP A 52 7.11 5.02 -4.58
CA ASP A 52 7.59 3.78 -3.97
C ASP A 52 6.58 3.23 -2.97
N TYR A 53 5.96 4.11 -2.19
CA TYR A 53 4.92 3.74 -1.24
C TYR A 53 3.73 3.10 -1.97
N LEU A 54 3.26 3.75 -3.01
CA LEU A 54 2.13 3.27 -3.80
C LEU A 54 2.47 1.99 -4.56
N ASP A 55 3.69 1.87 -5.06
CA ASP A 55 4.15 0.66 -5.74
C ASP A 55 4.15 -0.54 -4.81
N LEU A 56 4.60 -0.37 -3.57
CA LEU A 56 4.56 -1.45 -2.59
C LEU A 56 3.14 -1.91 -2.30
N MET A 57 2.20 -0.97 -2.16
CA MET A 57 0.79 -1.31 -1.99
C MET A 57 0.28 -2.11 -3.19
N ALA A 58 0.59 -1.64 -4.40
CA ALA A 58 0.17 -2.33 -5.61
C ALA A 58 0.75 -3.73 -5.70
N MET A 59 2.03 -3.89 -5.36
CA MET A 59 2.68 -5.21 -5.34
C MET A 59 1.98 -6.16 -4.39
N TRP A 60 1.57 -5.67 -3.22
CA TRP A 60 0.83 -6.48 -2.27
C TRP A 60 -0.48 -6.99 -2.87
N PHE A 61 -1.30 -6.10 -3.42
CA PHE A 61 -2.60 -6.51 -3.95
C PHE A 61 -2.47 -7.34 -5.22
N ARG A 62 -1.40 -7.18 -5.98
CA ARG A 62 -1.09 -8.09 -7.09
C ARG A 62 -0.78 -9.50 -6.59
N ASP A 63 -0.06 -9.60 -5.47
CA ASP A 63 0.19 -10.90 -4.84
C ASP A 63 -1.12 -11.55 -4.40
N VAL A 64 -2.01 -10.79 -3.78
CA VAL A 64 -3.32 -11.29 -3.36
C VAL A 64 -4.11 -11.78 -4.58
N LEU A 65 -4.10 -11.00 -5.66
CA LEU A 65 -4.77 -11.38 -6.89
C LEU A 65 -4.16 -12.64 -7.51
N MET A 66 -2.84 -12.70 -7.55
CA MET A 66 -2.11 -13.86 -8.09
C MET A 66 -2.46 -15.12 -7.32
N PHE A 67 -2.41 -15.07 -6.00
CA PHE A 67 -2.76 -16.23 -5.19
C PHE A 67 -4.22 -16.62 -5.39
N LYS A 68 -5.12 -15.64 -5.40
CA LYS A 68 -6.55 -15.91 -5.61
C LYS A 68 -6.81 -16.60 -6.95
N SER A 69 -6.06 -16.22 -7.98
CA SER A 69 -6.22 -16.77 -9.33
C SER A 69 -5.60 -18.15 -9.51
N THR A 70 -4.43 -18.38 -8.91
CA THR A 70 -3.62 -19.57 -9.18
C THR A 70 -3.59 -20.56 -8.02
N ASN A 71 -3.88 -20.09 -6.82
CA ASN A 71 -3.73 -20.86 -5.58
C ASN A 71 -2.30 -21.38 -5.37
N ASP A 72 -1.33 -20.69 -5.96
CA ASP A 72 0.10 -21.06 -5.96
C ASP A 72 0.91 -19.98 -5.27
N THR A 73 1.70 -20.39 -4.26
CA THR A 73 2.52 -19.45 -3.49
C THR A 73 3.88 -19.18 -4.11
N ASN A 74 4.26 -19.89 -5.15
CA ASN A 74 5.62 -19.79 -5.73
C ASN A 74 5.87 -18.48 -6.45
N TYR A 75 4.81 -17.76 -6.85
CA TYR A 75 4.92 -16.51 -7.60
C TYR A 75 4.77 -15.27 -6.74
N LEU A 76 4.67 -15.43 -5.42
CA LEU A 76 4.42 -14.30 -4.53
C LEU A 76 5.70 -13.53 -4.22
N ILE A 77 5.60 -12.21 -4.30
CA ILE A 77 6.70 -11.30 -3.95
C ILE A 77 6.88 -11.27 -2.43
N PHE A 78 5.78 -11.20 -1.69
CA PHE A 78 5.79 -11.17 -0.22
C PHE A 78 5.70 -12.59 0.35
N SER A 79 6.72 -13.38 0.07
CA SER A 79 6.74 -14.79 0.46
C SER A 79 6.76 -15.03 1.97
N ASP A 80 7.12 -14.00 2.75
CA ASP A 80 7.11 -14.05 4.21
C ASP A 80 5.74 -13.72 4.82
N GLU A 81 4.78 -13.32 4.01
CA GLU A 81 3.44 -12.94 4.45
C GLU A 81 2.34 -13.80 3.82
N ILE A 82 2.66 -15.05 3.54
CA ILE A 82 1.73 -15.96 2.83
C ILE A 82 0.41 -16.12 3.57
N SER A 83 0.44 -16.24 4.89
CA SER A 83 -0.78 -16.44 5.68
C SER A 83 -1.76 -15.28 5.51
N LEU A 84 -1.25 -14.04 5.51
CA LEU A 84 -2.09 -12.87 5.33
C LEU A 84 -2.60 -12.78 3.90
N ILE A 85 -1.76 -13.08 2.91
CA ILE A 85 -2.18 -13.10 1.50
C ILE A 85 -3.32 -14.09 1.30
N LYS A 86 -3.20 -15.29 1.83
CA LYS A 86 -4.26 -16.30 1.75
C LYS A 86 -5.55 -15.81 2.38
N SER A 87 -5.45 -15.21 3.55
CA SER A 87 -6.60 -14.70 4.28
C SER A 87 -7.32 -13.62 3.48
N GLN A 88 -6.58 -12.67 2.93
CA GLN A 88 -7.18 -11.61 2.14
C GLN A 88 -7.75 -12.11 0.82
N ALA A 89 -7.05 -13.04 0.16
CA ALA A 89 -7.53 -13.64 -1.08
C ALA A 89 -8.87 -14.36 -0.89
N GLU A 90 -9.07 -14.94 0.29
CA GLU A 90 -10.31 -15.63 0.62
C GLU A 90 -11.47 -14.66 0.83
N VAL A 91 -11.20 -13.53 1.47
CA VAL A 91 -12.23 -12.56 1.85
C VAL A 91 -12.54 -11.57 0.73
N MET A 92 -11.54 -11.14 -0.02
CA MET A 92 -11.70 -10.11 -1.04
C MET A 92 -12.17 -10.70 -2.36
N SER A 93 -13.08 -9.99 -3.03
CA SER A 93 -13.50 -10.35 -4.39
C SER A 93 -12.46 -9.91 -5.41
N TYR A 94 -12.50 -10.52 -6.61
CA TYR A 94 -11.65 -10.08 -7.71
C TYR A 94 -11.90 -8.60 -8.04
N GLU A 95 -13.17 -8.19 -8.04
CA GLU A 95 -13.54 -6.80 -8.30
C GLU A 95 -12.97 -5.87 -7.25
N GLY A 96 -13.05 -6.25 -5.97
CA GLY A 96 -12.51 -5.43 -4.88
C GLY A 96 -11.01 -5.24 -5.00
N ILE A 97 -10.27 -6.30 -5.31
CA ILE A 97 -8.84 -6.21 -5.51
C ILE A 97 -8.52 -5.30 -6.69
N GLN A 98 -9.23 -5.48 -7.80
CA GLN A 98 -9.02 -4.68 -9.00
C GLN A 98 -9.35 -3.19 -8.75
N ASP A 99 -10.40 -2.92 -7.99
CA ASP A 99 -10.77 -1.56 -7.62
C ASP A 99 -9.67 -0.87 -6.82
N ILE A 100 -9.05 -1.60 -5.89
CA ILE A 100 -7.93 -1.05 -5.12
C ILE A 100 -6.74 -0.74 -6.04
N LEU A 101 -6.39 -1.66 -6.93
CA LEU A 101 -5.30 -1.46 -7.88
C LEU A 101 -5.57 -0.24 -8.78
N ASN A 102 -6.80 -0.11 -9.26
CA ASN A 102 -7.20 1.05 -10.06
C ASN A 102 -7.14 2.34 -9.25
N SER A 103 -7.54 2.30 -7.98
CA SER A 103 -7.48 3.47 -7.10
C SER A 103 -6.04 3.93 -6.89
N ILE A 104 -5.11 3.00 -6.75
CA ILE A 104 -3.68 3.32 -6.62
C ILE A 104 -3.19 4.04 -7.89
N ASP A 105 -3.54 3.53 -9.07
CA ASP A 105 -3.16 4.16 -10.33
C ASP A 105 -3.75 5.56 -10.46
N LYS A 106 -5.01 5.75 -10.06
CA LYS A 106 -5.64 7.05 -10.09
C LYS A 106 -4.95 8.06 -9.17
N VAL A 107 -4.53 7.62 -8.00
CA VAL A 107 -3.78 8.48 -7.08
C VAL A 107 -2.49 8.96 -7.73
N LYS A 108 -1.75 8.07 -8.36
CA LYS A 108 -0.51 8.44 -9.05
C LYS A 108 -0.76 9.52 -10.10
N VAL A 109 -1.80 9.37 -10.90
CA VAL A 109 -2.15 10.35 -11.93
C VAL A 109 -2.53 11.69 -11.30
N ARG A 110 -3.36 11.67 -10.26
CA ARG A 110 -3.81 12.88 -9.58
C ARG A 110 -2.67 13.64 -8.92
N LEU A 111 -1.74 12.92 -8.32
CA LEU A 111 -0.57 13.56 -7.68
C LEU A 111 0.32 14.24 -8.71
N LYS A 112 0.49 13.64 -9.88
CA LYS A 112 1.23 14.26 -10.99
C LYS A 112 0.53 15.51 -11.51
N ALA A 113 -0.79 15.57 -11.38
CA ALA A 113 -1.59 16.73 -11.78
C ALA A 113 -1.75 17.75 -10.65
N ASN A 114 -0.95 17.63 -9.58
CA ASN A 114 -0.94 18.54 -8.43
C ASN A 114 -2.28 18.60 -7.68
N VAL A 115 -3.04 17.52 -7.68
CA VAL A 115 -4.22 17.42 -6.81
C VAL A 115 -3.73 17.31 -5.35
N ASN A 116 -4.54 17.80 -4.43
CA ASN A 116 -4.20 17.82 -3.01
C ASN A 116 -3.73 16.45 -2.51
N PHE A 117 -2.54 16.40 -1.95
CA PHE A 117 -1.90 15.15 -1.51
C PHE A 117 -2.73 14.43 -0.45
N ASP A 118 -3.11 15.16 0.61
CA ASP A 118 -3.84 14.54 1.73
C ASP A 118 -5.18 13.97 1.27
N LEU A 119 -5.88 14.69 0.42
CA LEU A 119 -7.16 14.23 -0.11
C LEU A 119 -6.99 12.97 -0.95
N CYS A 120 -5.98 12.92 -1.80
CA CYS A 120 -5.70 11.74 -2.63
C CYS A 120 -5.45 10.50 -1.77
N ILE A 121 -4.64 10.64 -0.73
CA ILE A 121 -4.29 9.54 0.15
C ILE A 121 -5.51 9.11 0.98
N GLU A 122 -6.27 10.08 1.49
CA GLU A 122 -7.47 9.78 2.26
C GLU A 122 -8.46 8.97 1.43
N LEU A 123 -8.72 9.39 0.19
CA LEU A 123 -9.63 8.68 -0.71
C LEU A 123 -9.14 7.28 -1.01
N LEU A 124 -7.83 7.09 -1.18
CA LEU A 124 -7.26 5.78 -1.42
C LEU A 124 -7.49 4.85 -0.22
N ILE A 125 -7.20 5.33 0.99
CA ILE A 125 -7.37 4.53 2.19
C ILE A 125 -8.84 4.17 2.41
N MET A 126 -9.74 5.11 2.17
CA MET A 126 -11.17 4.86 2.27
C MET A 126 -11.63 3.81 1.25
N ALA A 127 -11.13 3.87 0.03
CA ALA A 127 -11.42 2.87 -0.99
C ALA A 127 -10.93 1.49 -0.58
N MET A 128 -9.73 1.40 -0.02
CA MET A 128 -9.19 0.15 0.49
C MET A 128 -10.08 -0.43 1.59
N LYS A 129 -10.48 0.41 2.54
CA LYS A 129 -11.33 -0.02 3.65
C LYS A 129 -12.65 -0.58 3.14
N GLU A 130 -13.22 0.05 2.13
CA GLU A 130 -14.51 -0.36 1.57
C GLU A 130 -14.41 -1.71 0.86
N ASP A 131 -13.30 -2.00 0.18
CA ASP A 131 -13.11 -3.23 -0.60
C ASP A 131 -12.49 -4.37 0.19
N MET A 132 -12.12 -4.13 1.42
CA MET A 132 -11.57 -5.13 2.32
C MET A 132 -12.60 -5.50 3.39
#